data_2a7f8150c056b14443b91a4561b9cecb
#
_entry.id   2a7f8150c056b14443b91a4561b9cecb
#
_cell.length_a   1.000
_cell.length_b   1.000
_cell.length_c   1.000
_cell.angle_alpha   90.00
_cell.angle_beta   90.00
_cell.angle_gamma   90.00
#
_symmetry.space_group_name_H-M   'P 1'
#
loop_
_entity.id
_entity.type
_entity.pdbx_description
1 polymer ?
#
loop_
_entity_poly.entity_id
_entity_poly.type
_entity_poly.pdbx_seq_one_letter_code
_entity_poly.pdbx_strand_id
1 'polypeptide(L)'
;MNVLDFPNYKIFEDGRCWSSNGTGRFLKPARQSSGYLFYDLHSQNGRKNYLIHRLIADHYIPNPEAKAQVDHIDGDKDNNNVENLRWATSHENCQNRKSR
;
A
#
# COMPACT_ATOMS: atom_id res chain seq x y z
N MET A 1 9.49 -0.61 -8.88
CA MET A 1 9.99 -1.69 -7.99
C MET A 1 9.03 -2.88 -8.05
N ASN A 2 9.58 -4.07 -8.20
CA ASN A 2 8.74 -5.28 -8.25
C ASN A 2 8.19 -5.61 -6.87
N VAL A 3 6.94 -6.09 -6.84
CA VAL A 3 6.31 -6.53 -5.59
C VAL A 3 6.96 -7.83 -5.15
N LEU A 4 7.34 -7.93 -3.88
CA LEU A 4 7.91 -9.15 -3.32
C LEU A 4 6.94 -10.31 -3.48
N ASP A 5 7.44 -11.48 -3.88
CA ASP A 5 6.68 -12.71 -4.12
C ASP A 5 5.72 -12.64 -5.32
N PHE A 6 5.66 -11.49 -6.01
CA PHE A 6 4.78 -11.31 -7.17
C PHE A 6 5.56 -10.62 -8.29
N PRO A 7 6.47 -11.33 -8.98
CA PRO A 7 7.38 -10.71 -9.94
C PRO A 7 6.68 -10.09 -11.16
N ASN A 8 5.43 -10.46 -11.41
CA ASN A 8 4.67 -9.90 -12.55
C ASN A 8 4.02 -8.56 -12.23
N TYR A 9 4.23 -8.03 -11.03
CA TYR A 9 3.65 -6.77 -10.62
C TYR A 9 4.73 -5.79 -10.21
N LYS A 10 4.53 -4.51 -10.56
CA LYS A 10 5.41 -3.41 -10.16
C LYS A 10 4.61 -2.38 -9.40
N ILE A 11 5.13 -1.94 -8.26
CA ILE A 11 4.51 -0.89 -7.46
C ILE A 11 5.31 0.40 -7.64
N PHE A 12 4.59 1.51 -7.79
CA PHE A 12 5.19 2.83 -8.03
C PHE A 12 4.97 3.74 -6.82
N GLU A 13 5.82 4.75 -6.71
CA GLU A 13 5.83 5.66 -5.56
C GLU A 13 4.51 6.45 -5.40
N ASP A 14 3.73 6.57 -6.45
CA ASP A 14 2.44 7.26 -6.41
C ASP A 14 1.28 6.34 -6.05
N GLY A 15 1.55 5.08 -5.76
CA GLY A 15 0.53 4.10 -5.38
C GLY A 15 -0.01 3.25 -6.52
N ARG A 16 0.40 3.51 -7.75
CA ARG A 16 -0.06 2.68 -8.89
C ARG A 16 0.65 1.34 -8.90
N CYS A 17 -0.02 0.35 -9.46
CA CYS A 17 0.55 -0.99 -9.62
C CYS A 17 0.35 -1.46 -11.06
N TRP A 18 1.44 -1.83 -11.70
CA TRP A 18 1.43 -2.35 -13.06
C TRP A 18 1.47 -3.87 -13.04
N SER A 19 0.58 -4.49 -13.82
CA SER A 19 0.58 -5.94 -14.03
C SER A 19 1.13 -6.23 -15.41
N SER A 20 2.14 -7.10 -15.49
CA SER A 20 2.65 -7.57 -16.78
C SER A 20 1.92 -8.82 -17.28
N ASN A 21 0.90 -9.29 -16.57
CA ASN A 21 0.09 -10.42 -17.01
C ASN A 21 -0.69 -10.04 -18.27
N GLY A 22 -0.67 -10.93 -19.25
CA GLY A 22 -1.30 -10.69 -20.53
C GLY A 22 -0.61 -9.54 -21.28
N THR A 23 -1.39 -8.54 -21.70
CA THR A 23 -0.89 -7.39 -22.48
C THR A 23 -0.30 -6.30 -21.58
N GLY A 24 -0.42 -6.45 -20.28
CA GLY A 24 0.03 -5.44 -19.32
C GLY A 24 -1.01 -4.34 -19.10
N ARG A 25 -1.14 -3.90 -17.87
CA ARG A 25 -2.07 -2.82 -17.52
C ARG A 25 -1.83 -2.33 -16.11
N PHE A 26 -2.29 -1.13 -15.81
CA PHE A 26 -2.39 -0.68 -14.42
C PHE A 26 -3.62 -1.31 -13.78
N LEU A 27 -3.45 -1.76 -12.53
CA LEU A 27 -4.55 -2.34 -11.79
C LEU A 27 -5.48 -1.26 -11.27
N LYS A 28 -6.77 -1.60 -11.18
CA LYS A 28 -7.73 -0.75 -10.51
C LYS A 28 -7.72 -1.06 -9.02
N PRO A 29 -7.54 -0.04 -8.16
CA PRO A 29 -7.65 -0.29 -6.73
C PRO A 29 -9.10 -0.56 -6.35
N ALA A 30 -9.30 -1.39 -5.34
CA ALA A 30 -10.59 -1.65 -4.73
C ALA A 30 -10.60 -1.13 -3.30
N ARG A 31 -11.79 -0.86 -2.76
CA ARG A 31 -11.93 -0.30 -1.41
C ARG A 31 -12.46 -1.35 -0.45
N GLN A 32 -11.78 -1.51 0.68
CA GLN A 32 -12.26 -2.37 1.76
C GLN A 32 -13.36 -1.67 2.55
N SER A 33 -14.10 -2.44 3.35
CA SER A 33 -15.10 -1.90 4.26
C SER A 33 -14.53 -0.88 5.25
N SER A 34 -13.24 -1.02 5.57
CA SER A 34 -12.53 -0.06 6.44
C SER A 34 -12.22 1.28 5.75
N GLY A 35 -12.41 1.36 4.43
CA GLY A 35 -12.14 2.56 3.65
C GLY A 35 -10.76 2.60 3.00
N TYR A 36 -9.88 1.65 3.29
CA TYR A 36 -8.56 1.59 2.68
C TYR A 36 -8.61 0.95 1.29
N LEU A 37 -7.76 1.41 0.40
CA LEU A 37 -7.64 0.84 -0.94
C LEU A 37 -6.67 -0.35 -0.94
N PHE A 38 -6.95 -1.33 -1.77
CA PHE A 38 -6.10 -2.50 -1.92
C PHE A 38 -6.03 -2.97 -3.37
N TYR A 39 -5.00 -3.77 -3.65
CA TYR A 39 -4.89 -4.51 -4.91
C TYR A 39 -5.02 -5.99 -4.65
N ASP A 40 -5.60 -6.69 -5.62
CA ASP A 40 -5.76 -8.13 -5.60
C ASP A 40 -4.70 -8.72 -6.52
N LEU A 41 -3.66 -9.33 -5.95
CA LEU A 41 -2.52 -9.85 -6.70
C LEU A 41 -2.63 -11.36 -6.84
N HIS A 42 -2.33 -11.85 -8.05
CA HIS A 42 -2.42 -13.26 -8.38
C HIS A 42 -1.03 -13.87 -8.59
N SER A 43 -0.84 -15.09 -8.08
CA SER A 43 0.38 -15.84 -8.29
C SER A 43 0.02 -17.30 -8.52
N GLN A 44 1.04 -18.14 -8.76
CA GLN A 44 0.85 -19.58 -8.87
C GLN A 44 0.27 -20.20 -7.60
N ASN A 45 0.50 -19.55 -6.46
CA ASN A 45 0.04 -20.02 -5.16
C ASN A 45 -1.36 -19.48 -4.80
N GLY A 46 -2.03 -18.83 -5.73
CA GLY A 46 -3.33 -18.23 -5.52
C GLY A 46 -3.29 -16.72 -5.55
N ARG A 47 -4.30 -16.09 -5.01
CA ARG A 47 -4.36 -14.62 -4.98
C ARG A 47 -4.38 -14.11 -3.55
N LYS A 48 -3.93 -12.87 -3.38
CA LYS A 48 -3.86 -12.23 -2.08
C LYS A 48 -4.14 -10.74 -2.22
N ASN A 49 -4.86 -10.19 -1.27
CA ASN A 49 -5.16 -8.76 -1.21
C ASN A 49 -4.05 -8.05 -0.44
N TYR A 50 -3.57 -6.94 -1.00
CA TYR A 50 -2.56 -6.11 -0.35
C TYR A 50 -3.06 -4.67 -0.25
N LEU A 51 -3.05 -4.13 0.95
CA LEU A 51 -3.35 -2.71 1.15
C LEU A 51 -2.27 -1.88 0.44
N ILE A 52 -2.70 -0.89 -0.33
CA ILE A 52 -1.79 -0.10 -1.15
C ILE A 52 -0.78 0.64 -0.28
N HIS A 53 -1.23 1.29 0.79
CA HIS A 53 -0.33 2.05 1.66
C HIS A 53 0.75 1.15 2.28
N ARG A 54 0.41 -0.10 2.60
CA ARG A 54 1.40 -1.03 3.12
C ARG A 54 2.38 -1.49 2.03
N LEU A 55 1.91 -1.73 0.81
CA LEU A 55 2.81 -2.07 -0.29
C LEU A 55 3.84 -0.96 -0.53
N ILE A 56 3.38 0.29 -0.57
CA ILE A 56 4.27 1.42 -0.78
C ILE A 56 5.29 1.52 0.36
N ALA A 57 4.82 1.44 1.59
CA ALA A 57 5.71 1.56 2.75
C ALA A 57 6.71 0.41 2.80
N ASP A 58 6.27 -0.82 2.54
CA ASP A 58 7.16 -1.99 2.56
C ASP A 58 8.27 -1.90 1.51
N HIS A 59 8.00 -1.26 0.38
CA HIS A 59 8.95 -1.24 -0.75
C HIS A 59 9.80 0.02 -0.79
N TYR A 60 9.30 1.15 -0.28
CA TYR A 60 9.96 2.44 -0.48
C TYR A 60 10.37 3.15 0.81
N ILE A 61 9.79 2.81 1.94
CA ILE A 61 10.04 3.53 3.19
C ILE A 61 10.75 2.63 4.19
N PRO A 62 11.99 2.98 4.59
CA PRO A 62 12.68 2.20 5.62
C PRO A 62 11.92 2.18 6.94
N ASN A 63 12.00 1.06 7.65
CA ASN A 63 11.33 0.89 8.94
C ASN A 63 12.32 0.36 9.99
N PRO A 64 13.33 1.17 10.36
CA PRO A 64 14.38 0.69 11.27
C PRO A 64 13.89 0.38 12.68
N GLU A 65 12.77 0.96 13.09
CA GLU A 65 12.20 0.73 14.40
C GLU A 65 11.13 -0.38 14.39
N ALA A 66 10.96 -1.05 13.26
CA ALA A 66 10.00 -2.14 13.10
C ALA A 66 8.58 -1.77 13.56
N LYS A 67 8.15 -0.56 13.22
CA LYS A 67 6.78 -0.12 13.55
C LYS A 67 5.76 -0.91 12.75
N ALA A 68 4.63 -1.21 13.36
CA ALA A 68 3.67 -2.16 12.81
C ALA A 68 2.65 -1.57 11.85
N GLN A 69 2.45 -0.27 11.88
CA GLN A 69 1.38 0.39 11.13
C GLN A 69 1.93 1.42 10.14
N VAL A 70 1.13 1.72 9.14
CA VAL A 70 1.42 2.78 8.16
C VAL A 70 0.33 3.82 8.26
N ASP A 71 0.73 5.08 8.39
CA ASP A 71 -0.17 6.21 8.58
C ASP A 71 -0.19 7.09 7.32
N HIS A 72 -1.39 7.57 6.96
CA HIS A 72 -1.57 8.59 5.93
C HIS A 72 -1.41 9.95 6.59
N ILE A 73 -0.35 10.65 6.25
CA ILE A 73 0.03 11.90 6.95
C ILE A 73 -1.08 12.93 6.91
N ASP A 74 -1.75 13.08 5.76
CA ASP A 74 -2.86 14.03 5.61
C ASP A 74 -4.22 13.45 6.04
N GLY A 75 -4.25 12.19 6.49
CA GLY A 75 -5.48 11.51 6.87
C GLY A 75 -6.34 11.02 5.71
N ASP A 76 -5.90 11.20 4.48
CA ASP A 76 -6.64 10.78 3.29
C ASP A 76 -6.22 9.36 2.88
N LYS A 77 -7.12 8.40 3.09
CA LYS A 77 -6.87 6.99 2.79
C LYS A 77 -6.69 6.72 1.30
N ASP A 78 -7.08 7.63 0.45
CA ASP A 78 -6.94 7.51 -1.01
C ASP A 78 -5.59 8.03 -1.50
N ASN A 79 -4.88 8.81 -0.70
CA ASN A 79 -3.61 9.39 -1.07
C ASN A 79 -2.46 8.47 -0.64
N ASN A 80 -2.15 7.50 -1.50
CA ASN A 80 -1.14 6.48 -1.24
C ASN A 80 0.21 6.82 -1.87
N ASN A 81 0.48 8.08 -2.10
CA ASN A 81 1.79 8.54 -2.55
C ASN A 81 2.81 8.33 -1.42
N VAL A 82 4.01 7.91 -1.77
CA VAL A 82 5.07 7.63 -0.79
C VAL A 82 5.33 8.82 0.13
N GLU A 83 5.21 10.03 -0.39
CA GLU A 83 5.43 11.26 0.39
C GLU A 83 4.37 11.47 1.48
N ASN A 84 3.23 10.81 1.35
CA ASN A 84 2.12 10.94 2.29
C ASN A 84 2.05 9.81 3.30
N LEU A 85 2.99 8.87 3.27
CA LEU A 85 2.95 7.70 4.13
C LEU A 85 4.14 7.69 5.07
N ARG A 86 3.91 7.11 6.26
CA ARG A 86 4.98 6.90 7.23
C ARG A 86 4.69 5.66 8.06
N TRP A 87 5.73 5.00 8.51
CA TRP A 87 5.58 3.95 9.51
C TRP A 87 5.23 4.59 10.85
N ALA A 88 4.33 3.96 11.59
CA ALA A 88 3.82 4.51 12.84
C ALA A 88 3.52 3.39 13.83
N THR A 89 3.59 3.72 15.12
CA THR A 89 3.05 2.86 16.15
C THR A 89 1.54 3.08 16.22
N SER A 90 0.84 2.17 16.89
CA SER A 90 -0.59 2.33 17.13
C SER A 90 -0.90 3.66 17.83
N HIS A 91 -0.06 4.05 18.78
CA HIS A 91 -0.22 5.31 19.52
C HIS A 91 -0.04 6.53 18.61
N GLU A 92 1.03 6.54 17.81
CA GLU A 92 1.29 7.65 16.87
C GLU A 92 0.17 7.80 15.85
N ASN A 93 -0.33 6.68 15.32
CA ASN A 93 -1.41 6.69 14.34
C ASN A 93 -2.69 7.24 14.95
N CYS A 94 -2.98 6.87 16.19
CA CYS A 94 -4.13 7.37 16.91
C CYS A 94 -4.05 8.89 17.12
N GLN A 95 -2.85 9.41 17.43
CA GLN A 95 -2.65 10.85 17.62
C GLN A 95 -2.81 11.65 16.34
N ASN A 96 -2.46 11.05 15.19
CA ASN A 96 -2.60 11.72 13.89
C ASN A 96 -4.01 11.67 13.35
N ARG A 97 -4.90 10.92 14.00
CA ARG A 97 -6.28 10.82 13.54
C ARG A 97 -6.98 12.16 13.75
N LYS A 98 -7.58 12.66 12.68
CA LYS A 98 -8.31 13.92 12.77
C LYS A 98 -9.55 13.76 13.62
N SER A 99 -9.82 14.78 14.41
CA SER A 99 -11.05 14.84 15.19
C SER A 99 -12.27 14.89 14.26
N ARG A 100 -13.30 14.21 14.66
CA ARG A 100 -14.52 14.14 13.88
C ARG A 100 -15.67 14.83 14.58
#